data_d564c2bb5faf3da7fb42959c1a2ae482
#
_entry.id   d564c2bb5faf3da7fb42959c1a2ae482
#
_cell.length_a   1.000
_cell.length_b   1.000
_cell.length_c   1.000
_cell.angle_alpha   90.00
_cell.angle_beta   90.00
_cell.angle_gamma   90.00
#
_symmetry.space_group_name_H-M   'P 1'
#
loop_
_entity.id
_entity.type
_entity.pdbx_description
1 polymer ?
#
loop_
_entity_poly.entity_id
_entity_poly.type
_entity_poly.pdbx_seq_one_letter_code
_entity_poly.pdbx_strand_id
1 'polypeptide(L)'
;IKDMKNNKFGVMDILNVFPDLSNDIATTSLDTVMDYIRERIEIPNVKTDIMILAGGGHEFFARESGIRYKKNTLFDDPNENIMVHIKTRIEDTRKYYTQISLDEIRKRVDEPAWWNATRAMCAFVLVVAEKIGAKYIIPTDISMIYGII
;
A
#
# COMPACT_ATOMS: atom_id res chain seq x y z
N ILE A 1 10.60 -18.91 -9.12
CA ILE A 1 9.66 -18.44 -8.07
C ILE A 1 9.55 -19.56 -7.06
N LYS A 2 10.02 -19.32 -5.84
CA LYS A 2 10.02 -20.36 -4.77
C LYS A 2 8.63 -20.53 -4.14
N ASP A 3 7.88 -19.45 -4.02
CA ASP A 3 6.57 -19.43 -3.40
C ASP A 3 5.67 -18.41 -4.06
N MET A 4 4.45 -18.80 -4.37
CA MET A 4 3.42 -17.91 -4.89
C MET A 4 2.10 -18.22 -4.19
N LYS A 5 1.48 -17.21 -3.61
CA LYS A 5 0.13 -17.29 -3.05
C LYS A 5 -0.80 -16.35 -3.79
N ASN A 6 -1.94 -16.87 -4.19
CA ASN A 6 -3.03 -16.08 -4.74
C ASN A 6 -4.18 -16.06 -3.72
N ASN A 7 -4.36 -14.91 -3.09
CA ASN A 7 -5.49 -14.69 -2.19
C ASN A 7 -6.72 -14.31 -3.03
N LYS A 8 -7.84 -14.99 -2.77
CA LYS A 8 -9.16 -14.59 -3.32
C LYS A 8 -9.77 -13.41 -2.56
N PHE A 9 -8.93 -12.63 -1.91
CA PHE A 9 -9.28 -11.50 -1.06
C PHE A 9 -8.45 -10.30 -1.47
N GLY A 10 -9.09 -9.17 -1.62
CA GLY A 10 -8.44 -7.94 -2.08
C GLY A 10 -9.09 -6.67 -1.53
N VAL A 11 -8.67 -5.56 -2.08
CA VAL A 11 -9.08 -4.22 -1.63
C VAL A 11 -10.60 -4.02 -1.70
N MET A 12 -11.26 -4.58 -2.71
CA MET A 12 -12.72 -4.44 -2.85
C MET A 12 -13.48 -5.20 -1.76
N ASP A 13 -12.95 -6.33 -1.30
CA ASP A 13 -13.56 -7.06 -0.17
C ASP A 13 -13.48 -6.26 1.13
N ILE A 14 -12.40 -5.52 1.31
CA ILE A 14 -12.24 -4.62 2.46
C ILE A 14 -13.27 -3.48 2.38
N LEU A 15 -13.43 -2.86 1.23
CA LEU A 15 -14.39 -1.77 1.03
C LEU A 15 -15.85 -2.22 1.17
N ASN A 16 -16.16 -3.46 0.82
CA ASN A 16 -17.50 -4.03 1.01
C ASN A 16 -17.84 -4.17 2.51
N VAL A 17 -16.87 -4.44 3.35
CA VAL A 17 -17.06 -4.58 4.81
C VAL A 17 -16.95 -3.24 5.52
N PHE A 18 -16.07 -2.37 5.07
CA PHE A 18 -15.80 -1.05 5.63
C PHE A 18 -16.04 0.06 4.57
N PRO A 19 -17.30 0.31 4.20
CA PRO A 19 -17.62 1.27 3.14
C PRO A 19 -17.25 2.71 3.52
N ASP A 20 -17.15 3.01 4.80
CA ASP A 20 -16.74 4.32 5.32
C ASP A 20 -15.30 4.70 4.97
N LEU A 21 -14.46 3.73 4.60
CA LEU A 21 -13.12 4.01 4.07
C LEU A 21 -13.17 4.80 2.75
N SER A 22 -14.31 4.79 2.07
CA SER A 22 -14.60 5.57 0.86
C SER A 22 -15.31 6.90 1.15
N ASN A 23 -15.46 7.29 2.41
CA ASN A 23 -16.02 8.59 2.80
C ASN A 23 -14.90 9.62 2.95
N ASP A 24 -15.25 10.90 2.99
CA ASP A 24 -14.28 11.98 3.21
C ASP A 24 -13.43 11.75 4.45
N ILE A 25 -14.08 11.43 5.55
CA ILE A 25 -13.42 11.02 6.80
C ILE A 25 -13.88 9.60 7.14
N ALA A 26 -12.92 8.70 7.29
CA ALA A 26 -13.21 7.35 7.76
C ALA A 26 -13.39 7.33 9.27
N THR A 27 -14.36 6.57 9.74
CA THR A 27 -14.64 6.36 11.16
C THR A 27 -14.03 5.05 11.67
N THR A 28 -13.87 4.07 10.78
CA THR A 28 -13.20 2.80 11.10
C THR A 28 -11.71 3.02 11.34
N SER A 29 -11.18 2.52 12.43
CA SER A 29 -9.76 2.65 12.75
C SER A 29 -8.88 1.79 11.85
N LEU A 30 -7.65 2.22 11.61
CA LEU A 30 -6.66 1.43 10.87
C LEU A 30 -6.47 0.04 11.48
N ASP A 31 -6.39 -0.04 12.81
CA ASP A 31 -6.18 -1.31 13.50
C ASP A 31 -7.34 -2.29 13.25
N THR A 32 -8.58 -1.82 13.29
CA THR A 32 -9.77 -2.64 12.98
C THR A 32 -9.68 -3.24 11.57
N VAL A 33 -9.29 -2.43 10.59
CA VAL A 33 -9.15 -2.89 9.20
C VAL A 33 -7.99 -3.86 9.06
N MET A 34 -6.86 -3.57 9.71
CA MET A 34 -5.69 -4.46 9.67
C MET A 34 -5.98 -5.81 10.32
N ASP A 35 -6.70 -5.85 11.46
CA ASP A 35 -7.09 -7.10 12.11
C ASP A 35 -7.99 -7.95 11.21
N TYR A 36 -8.99 -7.32 10.59
CA TYR A 36 -9.85 -7.99 9.62
C TYR A 36 -9.05 -8.61 8.46
N ILE A 37 -8.06 -7.91 7.94
CA ILE A 37 -7.20 -8.40 6.86
C ILE A 37 -6.32 -9.57 7.35
N ARG A 38 -5.71 -9.45 8.53
CA ARG A 38 -4.81 -10.47 9.12
C ARG A 38 -5.47 -11.84 9.21
N GLU A 39 -6.76 -11.88 9.51
CA GLU A 39 -7.53 -13.12 9.62
C GLU A 39 -7.81 -13.80 8.27
N ARG A 40 -7.75 -13.06 7.17
CA ARG A 40 -8.25 -13.50 5.85
C ARG A 40 -7.19 -13.73 4.80
N ILE A 41 -6.00 -13.21 5.00
CA ILE A 41 -4.93 -13.39 4.01
C ILE A 41 -3.97 -14.50 4.40
N GLU A 42 -3.66 -15.33 3.43
CA GLU A 42 -2.54 -16.27 3.52
C GLU A 42 -1.31 -15.66 2.85
N ILE A 43 -0.21 -15.67 3.55
CA ILE A 43 1.07 -15.18 3.04
C ILE A 43 2.08 -16.32 3.13
N PRO A 44 2.95 -16.51 2.11
CA PRO A 44 4.03 -17.46 2.18
C PRO A 44 4.88 -17.25 3.44
N ASN A 45 5.40 -18.34 4.00
CA ASN A 45 6.30 -18.24 5.17
C ASN A 45 7.68 -17.74 4.74
N VAL A 46 7.69 -16.48 4.32
CA VAL A 46 8.89 -15.76 3.88
C VAL A 46 9.20 -14.69 4.91
N LYS A 47 10.48 -14.51 5.21
CA LYS A 47 10.96 -13.37 6.00
C LYS A 47 11.91 -12.53 5.14
N THR A 48 11.69 -11.25 5.17
CA THR A 48 12.50 -10.28 4.43
C THR A 48 12.49 -8.93 5.15
N ASP A 49 13.57 -8.19 5.09
CA ASP A 49 13.64 -6.84 5.63
C ASP A 49 13.00 -5.80 4.69
N ILE A 50 12.89 -6.11 3.39
CA ILE A 50 12.42 -5.17 2.37
C ILE A 50 11.27 -5.80 1.59
N MET A 51 10.19 -5.05 1.40
CA MET A 51 9.08 -5.38 0.52
C MET A 51 9.03 -4.38 -0.64
N ILE A 52 8.99 -4.90 -1.86
CA ILE A 52 8.80 -4.08 -3.07
C ILE A 52 7.33 -4.12 -3.45
N LEU A 53 6.73 -2.94 -3.60
CA LEU A 53 5.37 -2.78 -4.08
C LEU A 53 5.41 -2.54 -5.59
N ALA A 54 4.83 -3.45 -6.36
CA ALA A 54 4.74 -3.33 -7.81
C ALA A 54 3.30 -3.09 -8.24
N GLY A 55 3.11 -2.24 -9.23
CA GLY A 55 1.80 -1.89 -9.79
C GLY A 55 1.40 -0.44 -9.50
N GLY A 56 0.55 0.12 -10.37
CA GLY A 56 0.00 1.47 -10.19
C GLY A 56 -0.77 1.59 -8.87
N GLY A 57 -0.77 2.74 -8.26
CA GLY A 57 -1.44 3.00 -6.98
C GLY A 57 -0.49 3.03 -5.78
N HIS A 58 0.74 2.58 -5.91
CA HIS A 58 1.75 2.71 -4.86
C HIS A 58 2.49 4.05 -4.90
N GLU A 59 2.33 4.80 -5.94
CA GLU A 59 2.84 6.15 -6.11
C GLU A 59 2.45 7.08 -4.94
N PHE A 60 1.25 6.90 -4.43
CA PHE A 60 0.78 7.62 -3.26
C PHE A 60 1.70 7.45 -2.04
N PHE A 61 2.18 6.25 -1.78
CA PHE A 61 3.13 6.00 -0.69
C PHE A 61 4.44 6.76 -0.88
N ALA A 62 4.93 6.85 -2.10
CA ALA A 62 6.16 7.57 -2.41
C ALA A 62 5.97 9.08 -2.21
N ARG A 63 4.91 9.66 -2.75
CA ARG A 63 4.64 11.10 -2.67
C ARG A 63 4.47 11.58 -1.24
N GLU A 64 3.70 10.86 -0.42
CA GLU A 64 3.45 11.21 0.97
C GLU A 64 4.72 11.14 1.84
N SER A 65 5.71 10.42 1.42
CA SER A 65 6.99 10.35 2.13
C SER A 65 7.94 11.50 1.75
N GLY A 66 7.48 12.47 0.97
CA GLY A 66 8.30 13.59 0.50
C GLY A 66 9.37 13.17 -0.51
N ILE A 67 9.23 11.99 -1.05
CA ILE A 67 10.20 11.36 -1.92
C ILE A 67 9.91 11.76 -3.37
N ARG A 68 10.94 12.14 -4.09
CA ARG A 68 10.83 12.25 -5.55
C ARG A 68 10.60 10.87 -6.14
N TYR A 69 9.36 10.62 -6.48
CA TYR A 69 8.99 9.46 -7.23
C TYR A 69 9.43 9.64 -8.69
N LYS A 70 10.23 8.71 -9.19
CA LYS A 70 10.65 8.69 -10.58
C LYS A 70 10.16 7.39 -11.19
N LYS A 71 9.43 7.52 -12.28
CA LYS A 71 8.75 6.41 -12.96
C LYS A 71 9.76 5.36 -13.44
N ASN A 72 9.48 4.09 -13.18
CA ASN A 72 10.26 2.95 -13.66
C ASN A 72 11.76 2.93 -13.25
N THR A 73 12.11 3.46 -12.08
CA THR A 73 13.52 3.59 -11.69
C THR A 73 14.05 2.54 -10.73
N LEU A 74 13.27 1.54 -10.35
CA LEU A 74 13.71 0.54 -9.37
C LEU A 74 15.07 -0.08 -9.72
N PHE A 75 15.36 -0.24 -11.01
CA PHE A 75 16.59 -0.88 -11.49
C PHE A 75 17.56 0.07 -12.20
N ASP A 76 17.12 1.29 -12.53
CA ASP A 76 17.92 2.25 -13.28
C ASP A 76 18.92 2.99 -12.39
N ASP A 77 18.53 3.32 -11.16
CA ASP A 77 19.41 3.92 -10.15
C ASP A 77 19.08 3.39 -8.75
N PRO A 78 19.87 2.45 -8.22
CA PRO A 78 19.67 1.93 -6.87
C PRO A 78 19.74 3.00 -5.77
N ASN A 79 20.43 4.12 -6.00
CA ASN A 79 20.54 5.20 -5.03
C ASN A 79 19.29 6.09 -5.00
N GLU A 80 18.49 6.06 -6.05
CA GLU A 80 17.19 6.74 -6.10
C GLU A 80 16.05 5.87 -5.54
N ASN A 81 16.30 4.60 -5.24
CA ASN A 81 15.32 3.71 -4.63
C ASN A 81 15.11 4.06 -3.17
N ILE A 82 13.98 4.62 -2.89
CA ILE A 82 13.68 5.16 -1.59
C ILE A 82 12.94 4.14 -0.75
N MET A 83 13.60 3.69 0.30
CA MET A 83 13.02 2.83 1.32
C MET A 83 12.26 3.67 2.34
N VAL A 84 11.00 3.35 2.52
CA VAL A 84 10.16 3.96 3.54
C VAL A 84 10.05 3.00 4.71
N HIS A 85 10.39 3.48 5.91
CA HIS A 85 10.31 2.65 7.10
C HIS A 85 8.84 2.35 7.46
N ILE A 86 8.51 1.07 7.68
CA ILE A 86 7.12 0.65 7.93
C ILE A 86 6.47 1.36 9.12
N LYS A 87 7.21 1.64 10.21
CA LYS A 87 6.68 2.40 11.35
C LYS A 87 6.21 3.78 10.97
N THR A 88 6.99 4.50 10.16
CA THR A 88 6.59 5.80 9.64
C THR A 88 5.32 5.69 8.79
N ARG A 89 5.22 4.64 7.96
CA ARG A 89 4.02 4.43 7.14
C ARG A 89 2.78 4.13 7.96
N ILE A 90 2.90 3.34 9.03
CA ILE A 90 1.78 3.10 9.95
C ILE A 90 1.31 4.41 10.57
N GLU A 91 2.22 5.22 11.08
CA GLU A 91 1.90 6.51 11.69
C GLU A 91 1.26 7.48 10.69
N ASP A 92 1.83 7.60 9.50
CA ASP A 92 1.27 8.43 8.44
C ASP A 92 -0.10 7.92 7.99
N THR A 93 -0.25 6.61 7.79
CA THR A 93 -1.51 6.02 7.35
C THR A 93 -2.63 6.26 8.37
N ARG A 94 -2.35 6.24 9.67
CA ARG A 94 -3.33 6.61 10.70
C ARG A 94 -3.92 7.99 10.48
N LYS A 95 -3.13 8.94 10.02
CA LYS A 95 -3.60 10.31 9.72
C LYS A 95 -4.65 10.32 8.60
N TYR A 96 -4.52 9.43 7.60
CA TYR A 96 -5.50 9.34 6.52
C TYR A 96 -6.88 8.91 6.97
N TYR A 97 -6.98 8.15 8.05
CA TYR A 97 -8.26 7.71 8.60
C TYR A 97 -8.97 8.80 9.40
N THR A 98 -8.24 9.74 9.97
CA THR A 98 -8.79 10.69 10.93
C THR A 98 -8.65 12.16 10.54
N GLN A 99 -7.74 12.50 9.65
CA GLN A 99 -7.33 13.91 9.44
C GLN A 99 -7.38 14.36 7.99
N ILE A 100 -7.33 13.45 7.02
CA ILE A 100 -7.24 13.79 5.61
C ILE A 100 -8.50 13.34 4.88
N SER A 101 -9.18 14.28 4.24
CA SER A 101 -10.36 14.00 3.43
C SER A 101 -10.00 13.23 2.16
N LEU A 102 -10.95 12.48 1.61
CA LEU A 102 -10.75 11.84 0.32
C LEU A 102 -10.52 12.85 -0.80
N ASP A 103 -11.12 14.02 -0.71
CA ASP A 103 -10.89 15.10 -1.67
C ASP A 103 -9.43 15.55 -1.69
N GLU A 104 -8.79 15.60 -0.53
CA GLU A 104 -7.36 15.86 -0.44
C GLU A 104 -6.50 14.71 -0.95
N ILE A 105 -6.87 13.47 -0.63
CA ILE A 105 -6.19 12.29 -1.16
C ILE A 105 -6.29 12.28 -2.69
N ARG A 106 -7.47 12.55 -3.24
CA ARG A 106 -7.72 12.63 -4.68
C ARG A 106 -6.83 13.64 -5.41
N LYS A 107 -6.55 14.76 -4.77
CA LYS A 107 -5.65 15.79 -5.34
C LYS A 107 -4.18 15.37 -5.39
N ARG A 108 -3.83 14.32 -4.63
CA ARG A 108 -2.45 13.84 -4.47
C ARG A 108 -2.13 12.62 -5.32
N VAL A 109 -3.12 12.01 -5.97
CA VAL A 109 -2.94 10.85 -6.85
C VAL A 109 -3.20 11.26 -8.30
N ASP A 110 -2.35 10.80 -9.21
CA ASP A 110 -2.48 11.14 -10.64
C ASP A 110 -3.59 10.32 -11.32
N GLU A 111 -3.87 9.12 -10.82
CA GLU A 111 -4.92 8.27 -11.35
C GLU A 111 -6.19 8.36 -10.49
N PRO A 112 -7.20 9.12 -10.93
CA PRO A 112 -8.40 9.35 -10.13
C PRO A 112 -9.24 8.09 -9.89
N ALA A 113 -9.02 7.00 -10.62
CA ALA A 113 -9.83 5.78 -10.51
C ALA A 113 -9.64 5.02 -9.19
N TRP A 114 -8.51 5.18 -8.48
CA TRP A 114 -8.15 4.38 -7.32
C TRP A 114 -8.10 5.15 -6.00
N TRP A 115 -8.36 6.45 -6.01
CA TRP A 115 -8.26 7.29 -4.82
C TRP A 115 -9.19 6.83 -3.67
N ASN A 116 -10.37 6.33 -3.99
CA ASN A 116 -11.34 5.84 -3.00
C ASN A 116 -10.92 4.52 -2.33
N ALA A 117 -10.00 3.79 -2.93
CA ALA A 117 -9.47 2.53 -2.41
C ALA A 117 -8.16 2.71 -1.63
N THR A 118 -7.59 3.91 -1.59
CA THR A 118 -6.27 4.19 -1.01
C THR A 118 -6.14 3.72 0.43
N ARG A 119 -7.14 3.99 1.28
CA ARG A 119 -7.10 3.57 2.69
C ARG A 119 -7.07 2.05 2.83
N ALA A 120 -7.96 1.36 2.14
CA ALA A 120 -8.02 -0.10 2.16
C ALA A 120 -6.72 -0.73 1.62
N MET A 121 -6.16 -0.16 0.55
CA MET A 121 -4.89 -0.60 -0.02
C MET A 121 -3.73 -0.36 0.95
N CYS A 122 -3.67 0.78 1.62
CA CYS A 122 -2.66 1.05 2.64
C CYS A 122 -2.70 0.02 3.76
N ALA A 123 -3.87 -0.27 4.32
CA ALA A 123 -4.02 -1.27 5.36
C ALA A 123 -3.58 -2.67 4.89
N PHE A 124 -3.95 -3.05 3.67
CA PHE A 124 -3.55 -4.33 3.08
C PHE A 124 -2.02 -4.45 2.98
N VAL A 125 -1.37 -3.45 2.42
CA VAL A 125 0.10 -3.42 2.25
C VAL A 125 0.81 -3.50 3.60
N LEU A 126 0.33 -2.78 4.60
CA LEU A 126 0.92 -2.80 5.94
C LEU A 126 0.81 -4.18 6.60
N VAL A 127 -0.33 -4.86 6.47
CA VAL A 127 -0.51 -6.21 7.00
C VAL A 127 0.41 -7.22 6.31
N VAL A 128 0.57 -7.11 4.99
CA VAL A 128 1.52 -7.97 4.26
C VAL A 128 2.93 -7.74 4.78
N ALA A 129 3.37 -6.48 4.87
CA ALA A 129 4.69 -6.11 5.35
C ALA A 129 4.96 -6.65 6.77
N GLU A 130 4.01 -6.52 7.68
CA GLU A 130 4.13 -7.05 9.03
C GLU A 130 4.27 -8.58 9.05
N LYS A 131 3.44 -9.28 8.27
CA LYS A 131 3.46 -10.76 8.23
C LYS A 131 4.77 -11.32 7.70
N ILE A 132 5.39 -10.66 6.72
CA ILE A 132 6.70 -11.07 6.18
C ILE A 132 7.88 -10.51 7.01
N GLY A 133 7.61 -9.66 7.99
CA GLY A 133 8.61 -9.03 8.85
C GLY A 133 9.41 -7.94 8.17
N ALA A 134 8.87 -7.33 7.11
CA ALA A 134 9.52 -6.23 6.42
C ALA A 134 9.66 -5.02 7.35
N LYS A 135 10.81 -4.40 7.32
CA LYS A 135 11.10 -3.13 8.01
C LYS A 135 10.93 -1.95 7.08
N TYR A 136 11.09 -2.20 5.79
CA TYR A 136 11.09 -1.17 4.75
C TYR A 136 10.19 -1.56 3.59
N ILE A 137 9.58 -0.57 3.00
CA ILE A 137 8.77 -0.66 1.79
C ILE A 137 9.44 0.18 0.70
N ILE A 138 9.58 -0.39 -0.49
CA ILE A 138 9.99 0.34 -1.70
C ILE A 138 8.75 0.43 -2.61
N PRO A 139 8.07 1.57 -2.67
CA PRO A 139 7.00 1.76 -3.63
C PRO A 139 7.57 1.90 -5.05
N THR A 140 6.92 1.29 -6.03
CA THR A 140 7.28 1.42 -7.44
C THR A 140 6.04 1.35 -8.33
N ASP A 141 6.10 1.98 -9.48
CA ASP A 141 5.07 1.91 -10.52
C ASP A 141 5.32 0.80 -11.55
N ILE A 142 6.36 0.00 -11.37
CA ILE A 142 6.64 -1.11 -12.25
C ILE A 142 5.43 -2.06 -12.26
N SER A 143 4.81 -2.20 -13.43
CA SER A 143 3.71 -3.13 -13.61
C SER A 143 4.22 -4.49 -14.12
N MET A 144 3.43 -5.54 -13.90
CA MET A 144 3.74 -6.87 -14.42
C MET A 144 3.86 -6.91 -15.95
N ILE A 145 3.30 -5.93 -16.66
CA ILE A 145 3.38 -5.80 -18.13
C ILE A 145 4.84 -5.66 -18.58
N TYR A 146 5.68 -4.99 -17.82
CA TYR A 146 7.10 -4.82 -18.14
C TYR A 146 7.93 -6.10 -18.00
N GLY A 147 7.41 -7.13 -17.35
CA GLY A 147 8.07 -8.44 -17.21
C GLY A 147 7.72 -9.45 -18.31
N ILE A 148 6.87 -9.06 -19.27
CA ILE A 148 6.39 -9.93 -20.35
C ILE A 148 7.08 -9.62 -21.70
N ILE A 149 7.94 -8.61 -21.76
CA ILE A 149 8.67 -8.20 -22.96
C ILE A 149 10.02 -8.89 -23.02
#